data_fbf56bd9f987232d52b57405d6095c95
#
_entry.id   fbf56bd9f987232d52b57405d6095c95
#
_cell.length_a   1.000
_cell.length_b   1.000
_cell.length_c   1.000
_cell.angle_alpha   90.00
_cell.angle_beta   90.00
_cell.angle_gamma   90.00
#
_symmetry.space_group_name_H-M   'P 1'
#
loop_
_entity.id
_entity.type
_entity.pdbx_description
1 polymer ?
#
loop_
_entity_poly.entity_id
_entity_poly.type
_entity_poly.pdbx_seq_one_letter_code
_entity_poly.pdbx_strand_id
1 'polypeptide(L)'
;FVYNGSNGDVAKWPFDEPQYIILNLAIGGDWGAIQGIDPSAFPMKMLVDYVRVYKMSENFNNIQVTFQVDMKNETVNGTGVWLSGGNISSGQPGGLQMEPVNDTYIWQTTLTLPPNSSYTYKFRNGFYPDTWSGGWESLSGDCGTGQHSDRSLSVGISDTTLQAVCFGECIKCAE
;
A
#
# COMPACT_ATOMS: atom_id res chain seq x y z
N PHE A 1 5.49 -10.90 -0.50
CA PHE A 1 5.85 -10.84 -1.93
C PHE A 1 4.71 -10.16 -2.68
N VAL A 2 4.96 -9.00 -3.27
CA VAL A 2 3.98 -8.29 -4.11
C VAL A 2 4.42 -8.45 -5.55
N TYR A 3 3.58 -9.04 -6.38
CA TYR A 3 3.80 -9.13 -7.81
C TYR A 3 3.10 -7.97 -8.51
N ASN A 4 3.87 -7.16 -9.22
CA ASN A 4 3.38 -6.01 -9.99
C ASN A 4 3.47 -6.27 -11.50
N GLY A 5 3.26 -7.50 -11.94
CA GLY A 5 3.25 -7.86 -13.36
C GLY A 5 1.99 -7.36 -14.07
N SER A 6 2.11 -7.08 -15.34
CA SER A 6 0.95 -6.80 -16.20
C SER A 6 0.14 -8.07 -16.43
N ASN A 7 -1.18 -7.95 -16.39
CA ASN A 7 -2.11 -9.02 -16.72
C ASN A 7 -1.77 -9.63 -18.08
N GLY A 8 -1.71 -10.97 -18.13
CA GLY A 8 -1.49 -11.72 -19.36
C GLY A 8 -0.15 -12.45 -19.48
N ASP A 9 0.78 -12.32 -18.54
CA ASP A 9 2.00 -13.13 -18.50
C ASP A 9 1.80 -14.34 -17.58
N VAL A 10 1.15 -15.37 -18.08
CA VAL A 10 0.82 -16.62 -17.34
C VAL A 10 2.08 -17.31 -16.81
N ALA A 11 3.24 -17.13 -17.45
CA ALA A 11 4.50 -17.73 -17.00
C ALA A 11 5.02 -17.05 -15.71
N LYS A 12 4.70 -15.79 -15.50
CA LYS A 12 5.12 -15.04 -14.31
C LYS A 12 4.05 -14.95 -13.23
N TRP A 13 2.78 -14.98 -13.63
CA TRP A 13 1.65 -14.88 -12.72
C TRP A 13 0.46 -15.70 -13.24
N PRO A 14 0.37 -16.98 -12.91
CA PRO A 14 -0.72 -17.85 -13.36
C PRO A 14 -2.00 -17.75 -12.53
N PHE A 15 -2.10 -16.80 -11.57
CA PHE A 15 -3.18 -16.78 -10.57
C PHE A 15 -4.28 -15.77 -10.88
N ASP A 16 -4.27 -15.09 -12.03
CA ASP A 16 -5.34 -14.25 -12.54
C ASP A 16 -6.41 -15.02 -13.33
N GLU A 17 -6.13 -16.28 -13.65
CA GLU A 17 -7.08 -17.18 -14.28
C GLU A 17 -7.85 -18.03 -13.23
N PRO A 18 -9.07 -18.50 -13.57
CA PRO A 18 -9.82 -19.38 -12.67
C PRO A 18 -9.02 -20.61 -12.28
N GLN A 19 -8.90 -20.85 -10.98
CA GLN A 19 -8.18 -21.99 -10.42
C GLN A 19 -9.17 -22.99 -9.85
N TYR A 20 -8.77 -24.26 -9.82
CA TYR A 20 -9.55 -25.33 -9.20
C TYR A 20 -8.71 -26.10 -8.19
N ILE A 21 -9.40 -26.68 -7.21
CA ILE A 21 -8.75 -27.46 -6.15
C ILE A 21 -8.58 -28.90 -6.64
N ILE A 22 -7.36 -29.41 -6.55
CA ILE A 22 -7.05 -30.83 -6.78
C ILE A 22 -6.70 -31.45 -5.44
N LEU A 23 -7.44 -32.49 -5.06
CA LEU A 23 -7.09 -33.37 -3.96
C LEU A 23 -6.53 -34.67 -4.57
N ASN A 24 -5.27 -34.93 -4.34
CA ASN A 24 -4.57 -36.05 -4.99
C ASN A 24 -3.92 -36.97 -3.95
N LEU A 25 -4.04 -38.27 -4.16
CA LEU A 25 -3.27 -39.31 -3.48
C LEU A 25 -2.39 -39.98 -4.52
N ALA A 26 -1.14 -39.54 -4.62
CA ALA A 26 -0.17 -40.09 -5.53
C ALA A 26 0.52 -41.32 -4.92
N ILE A 27 0.70 -42.37 -5.72
CA ILE A 27 1.37 -43.63 -5.34
C ILE A 27 2.48 -43.90 -6.34
N GLY A 28 3.66 -44.19 -5.82
CA GLY A 28 4.81 -44.47 -6.70
C GLY A 28 5.53 -43.20 -7.15
N GLY A 29 6.10 -43.25 -8.37
CA GLY A 29 6.92 -42.19 -8.93
C GLY A 29 8.38 -42.21 -8.43
N ASP A 30 9.19 -41.31 -8.95
CA ASP A 30 10.64 -41.27 -8.70
C ASP A 30 11.03 -41.04 -7.23
N TRP A 31 10.15 -40.46 -6.43
CA TRP A 31 10.39 -40.19 -5.01
C TRP A 31 9.64 -41.17 -4.10
N GLY A 32 8.37 -41.43 -4.36
CA GLY A 32 7.53 -42.25 -3.51
C GLY A 32 7.79 -43.76 -3.66
N ALA A 33 8.45 -44.19 -4.75
CA ALA A 33 8.71 -45.60 -5.03
C ALA A 33 10.20 -45.95 -5.00
N ILE A 34 11.08 -45.14 -4.42
CA ILE A 34 12.53 -45.43 -4.35
C ILE A 34 12.82 -46.83 -3.76
N GLN A 35 12.00 -47.28 -2.80
CA GLN A 35 12.11 -48.61 -2.17
C GLN A 35 11.04 -49.60 -2.66
N GLY A 36 10.37 -49.30 -3.75
CA GLY A 36 9.25 -50.06 -4.28
C GLY A 36 7.91 -49.66 -3.67
N ILE A 37 6.86 -50.33 -4.17
CA ILE A 37 5.49 -50.16 -3.70
C ILE A 37 5.07 -51.45 -3.03
N ASP A 38 4.63 -51.42 -1.78
CA ASP A 38 4.08 -52.58 -1.09
C ASP A 38 2.65 -52.86 -1.56
N PRO A 39 2.40 -53.93 -2.32
CA PRO A 39 1.05 -54.27 -2.78
C PRO A 39 0.10 -54.63 -1.63
N SER A 40 0.60 -55.02 -0.48
CA SER A 40 -0.23 -55.40 0.67
C SER A 40 -0.86 -54.20 1.38
N ALA A 41 -0.35 -52.99 1.11
CA ALA A 41 -0.90 -51.74 1.63
C ALA A 41 -2.23 -51.33 0.96
N PHE A 42 -2.67 -52.03 -0.10
CA PHE A 42 -3.90 -51.67 -0.83
C PHE A 42 -5.07 -52.56 -0.44
N PRO A 43 -6.31 -51.98 -0.47
CA PRO A 43 -6.66 -50.63 -0.90
C PRO A 43 -6.33 -49.56 0.15
N MET A 44 -5.74 -48.45 -0.30
CA MET A 44 -5.51 -47.25 0.54
C MET A 44 -6.65 -46.24 0.41
N LYS A 45 -6.88 -45.49 1.45
CA LYS A 45 -7.93 -44.42 1.47
C LYS A 45 -7.33 -43.14 1.90
N MET A 46 -7.61 -42.06 1.18
CA MET A 46 -7.44 -40.70 1.63
C MET A 46 -8.81 -40.19 2.13
N LEU A 47 -8.86 -39.82 3.41
CA LEU A 47 -10.06 -39.25 3.99
C LEU A 47 -9.87 -37.74 4.08
N VAL A 48 -10.83 -36.99 3.52
CA VAL A 48 -10.85 -35.54 3.60
C VAL A 48 -12.11 -35.16 4.38
N ASP A 49 -11.93 -34.52 5.51
CA ASP A 49 -13.04 -34.10 6.36
C ASP A 49 -13.80 -32.93 5.69
N TYR A 50 -13.06 -31.88 5.36
CA TYR A 50 -13.64 -30.76 4.60
C TYR A 50 -12.56 -29.97 3.83
N VAL A 51 -13.02 -29.24 2.83
CA VAL A 51 -12.25 -28.20 2.15
C VAL A 51 -12.95 -26.87 2.34
N ARG A 52 -12.22 -25.85 2.79
CA ARG A 52 -12.75 -24.51 2.96
C ARG A 52 -12.03 -23.54 2.04
N VAL A 53 -12.81 -22.80 1.27
CA VAL A 53 -12.32 -21.70 0.45
C VAL A 53 -12.82 -20.42 1.07
N TYR A 54 -11.91 -19.51 1.39
CA TYR A 54 -12.23 -18.22 1.92
C TYR A 54 -12.05 -17.17 0.83
N LYS A 55 -13.10 -16.44 0.52
CA LYS A 55 -13.01 -15.21 -0.24
C LYS A 55 -12.79 -14.07 0.75
N MET A 56 -11.82 -13.20 0.48
CA MET A 56 -11.76 -11.96 1.21
C MET A 56 -13.09 -11.24 1.03
N SER A 57 -13.73 -10.87 2.14
CA SER A 57 -14.93 -10.04 2.09
C SER A 57 -14.58 -8.73 1.40
N GLU A 58 -15.27 -8.39 0.33
CA GLU A 58 -15.12 -7.10 -0.34
C GLU A 58 -15.66 -5.94 0.53
N ASN A 59 -16.21 -6.25 1.70
CA ASN A 59 -16.61 -5.30 2.72
C ASN A 59 -15.46 -4.97 3.68
N PHE A 60 -14.27 -4.72 3.18
CA PHE A 60 -13.41 -3.80 3.90
C PHE A 60 -14.07 -2.43 3.76
N ASN A 61 -14.68 -1.95 4.82
CA ASN A 61 -14.97 -0.53 4.91
C ASN A 61 -13.62 0.17 4.79
N ASN A 62 -13.32 0.66 3.59
CA ASN A 62 -12.14 1.47 3.38
C ASN A 62 -12.23 2.67 4.31
N ILE A 63 -11.10 3.06 4.84
CA ILE A 63 -10.95 4.10 5.84
C ILE A 63 -10.70 5.44 5.12
N GLN A 64 -11.43 6.46 5.50
CA GLN A 64 -11.16 7.83 5.05
C GLN A 64 -10.02 8.40 5.88
N VAL A 65 -8.89 8.66 5.25
CA VAL A 65 -7.74 9.30 5.89
C VAL A 65 -7.55 10.68 5.30
N THR A 66 -7.71 11.71 6.13
CA THR A 66 -7.46 13.09 5.74
C THR A 66 -6.03 13.48 6.12
N PHE A 67 -5.23 13.80 5.11
CA PHE A 67 -3.88 14.32 5.25
C PHE A 67 -3.93 15.83 5.34
N GLN A 68 -3.14 16.40 6.24
CA GLN A 68 -3.07 17.84 6.43
C GLN A 68 -1.62 18.31 6.55
N VAL A 69 -1.31 19.46 5.94
CA VAL A 69 -0.03 20.15 6.08
C VAL A 69 -0.27 21.65 6.29
N ASP A 70 0.50 22.24 7.17
CA ASP A 70 0.49 23.68 7.45
C ASP A 70 1.61 24.36 6.66
N MET A 71 1.23 25.27 5.77
CA MET A 71 2.11 26.04 4.90
C MET A 71 2.44 27.45 5.44
N LYS A 72 2.18 27.70 6.73
CA LYS A 72 2.34 29.04 7.36
C LYS A 72 3.73 29.65 7.12
N ASN A 73 4.77 28.82 7.11
CA ASN A 73 6.16 29.27 6.96
C ASN A 73 6.66 29.21 5.51
N GLU A 74 5.79 28.88 4.56
CA GLU A 74 6.13 28.66 3.16
C GLU A 74 5.41 29.61 2.22
N THR A 75 6.06 29.98 1.14
CA THR A 75 5.38 30.58 0.00
C THR A 75 4.81 29.47 -0.86
N VAL A 76 3.49 29.34 -0.91
CA VAL A 76 2.84 28.31 -1.70
C VAL A 76 3.04 28.55 -3.19
N ASN A 77 3.46 27.51 -3.91
CA ASN A 77 3.62 27.53 -5.37
C ASN A 77 2.27 27.81 -6.04
N GLY A 78 2.28 28.51 -7.17
CA GLY A 78 1.07 28.84 -7.94
C GLY A 78 0.25 27.63 -8.42
N THR A 79 0.83 26.42 -8.41
CA THR A 79 0.14 25.15 -8.73
C THR A 79 -0.33 24.40 -7.47
N GLY A 80 -0.23 25.02 -6.28
CA GLY A 80 -0.73 24.48 -5.02
C GLY A 80 0.18 23.48 -4.34
N VAL A 81 -0.38 22.74 -3.40
CA VAL A 81 0.29 21.75 -2.55
C VAL A 81 -0.20 20.34 -2.92
N TRP A 82 0.68 19.37 -2.85
CA TRP A 82 0.45 18.01 -3.32
C TRP A 82 0.91 16.98 -2.28
N LEU A 83 0.13 15.91 -2.14
CA LEU A 83 0.51 14.70 -1.41
C LEU A 83 1.12 13.71 -2.39
N SER A 84 2.38 13.36 -2.23
CA SER A 84 3.11 12.53 -3.21
C SER A 84 4.21 11.71 -2.52
N GLY A 85 5.13 11.17 -3.29
CA GLY A 85 6.26 10.39 -2.78
C GLY A 85 5.88 9.03 -2.22
N GLY A 86 6.86 8.28 -1.78
CA GLY A 86 6.68 6.95 -1.21
C GLY A 86 5.79 6.03 -2.06
N ASN A 87 4.97 5.23 -1.40
CA ASN A 87 4.00 4.36 -2.07
C ASN A 87 2.57 4.94 -2.12
N ILE A 88 2.33 6.13 -1.55
CA ILE A 88 1.00 6.76 -1.54
C ILE A 88 0.54 7.18 -2.94
N SER A 89 1.47 7.62 -3.78
CA SER A 89 1.20 8.05 -5.16
C SER A 89 1.39 6.94 -6.19
N SER A 90 1.46 5.68 -5.77
CA SER A 90 1.66 4.52 -6.65
C SER A 90 2.88 4.66 -7.57
N GLY A 91 3.95 5.30 -7.09
CA GLY A 91 5.18 5.52 -7.84
C GLY A 91 5.09 6.61 -8.91
N GLN A 92 4.10 7.50 -8.84
CA GLN A 92 3.97 8.63 -9.73
C GLN A 92 4.51 9.92 -9.09
N PRO A 93 5.33 10.72 -9.79
CA PRO A 93 5.91 11.93 -9.19
C PRO A 93 4.90 13.06 -8.97
N GLY A 94 3.81 13.12 -9.74
CA GLY A 94 2.81 14.18 -9.65
C GLY A 94 2.05 14.23 -8.34
N GLY A 95 1.63 13.05 -7.85
CA GLY A 95 0.89 12.95 -6.60
C GLY A 95 -0.58 13.36 -6.70
N LEU A 96 -1.16 13.70 -5.55
CA LEU A 96 -2.56 14.02 -5.35
C LEU A 96 -2.69 15.46 -4.90
N GLN A 97 -3.51 16.24 -5.57
CA GLN A 97 -3.74 17.64 -5.22
C GLN A 97 -4.37 17.77 -3.84
N MET A 98 -3.92 18.73 -3.09
CA MET A 98 -4.51 19.13 -1.82
C MET A 98 -5.29 20.43 -2.01
N GLU A 99 -6.33 20.62 -1.20
CA GLU A 99 -7.16 21.81 -1.22
C GLU A 99 -6.89 22.66 0.02
N PRO A 100 -6.89 23.99 -0.10
CA PRO A 100 -6.71 24.87 1.05
C PRO A 100 -7.94 24.82 1.98
N VAL A 101 -7.71 24.84 3.27
CA VAL A 101 -8.75 25.03 4.27
C VAL A 101 -8.94 26.52 4.49
N ASN A 102 -10.15 27.02 4.23
CA ASN A 102 -10.48 28.43 4.29
C ASN A 102 -10.03 29.11 5.61
N ASP A 103 -9.52 30.31 5.49
CA ASP A 103 -9.04 31.16 6.60
C ASP A 103 -7.90 30.55 7.43
N THR A 104 -7.16 29.59 6.85
CA THR A 104 -5.99 28.95 7.47
C THR A 104 -4.82 28.82 6.49
N TYR A 105 -3.67 28.40 7.01
CA TYR A 105 -2.53 28.00 6.18
C TYR A 105 -2.51 26.48 5.88
N ILE A 106 -3.58 25.76 6.28
CA ILE A 106 -3.65 24.31 6.16
C ILE A 106 -4.12 23.92 4.76
N TRP A 107 -3.46 22.94 4.18
CA TRP A 107 -3.87 22.25 2.98
C TRP A 107 -4.22 20.80 3.33
N GLN A 108 -5.26 20.25 2.71
CA GLN A 108 -5.71 18.89 3.01
C GLN A 108 -6.16 18.13 1.77
N THR A 109 -6.09 16.81 1.86
CA THR A 109 -6.73 15.88 0.93
C THR A 109 -7.16 14.62 1.68
N THR A 110 -8.24 13.99 1.24
CA THR A 110 -8.77 12.78 1.86
C THR A 110 -8.64 11.61 0.89
N LEU A 111 -8.05 10.52 1.35
CA LEU A 111 -7.92 9.28 0.61
C LEU A 111 -8.74 8.17 1.24
N THR A 112 -9.24 7.29 0.39
CA THR A 112 -9.90 6.05 0.79
C THR A 112 -8.88 4.92 0.75
N LEU A 113 -8.45 4.45 1.92
CA LEU A 113 -7.37 3.49 2.08
C LEU A 113 -7.86 2.19 2.76
N PRO A 114 -7.30 1.03 2.42
CA PRO A 114 -7.58 -0.21 3.12
C PRO A 114 -7.20 -0.12 4.60
N PRO A 115 -8.01 -0.68 5.53
CA PRO A 115 -7.63 -0.76 6.94
C PRO A 115 -6.39 -1.65 7.13
N ASN A 116 -5.63 -1.38 8.19
CA ASN A 116 -4.40 -2.11 8.54
C ASN A 116 -3.32 -2.11 7.44
N SER A 117 -3.37 -1.16 6.53
CA SER A 117 -2.34 -0.94 5.51
C SER A 117 -1.30 0.09 5.97
N SER A 118 -0.15 0.13 5.30
CA SER A 118 0.92 1.07 5.62
C SER A 118 1.39 1.80 4.37
N TYR A 119 1.60 3.09 4.54
CA TYR A 119 2.03 3.98 3.47
C TYR A 119 3.23 4.82 3.88
N THR A 120 3.96 5.25 2.87
CA THR A 120 4.97 6.31 2.97
C THR A 120 4.59 7.43 2.01
N TYR A 121 4.84 8.68 2.41
CA TYR A 121 4.44 9.86 1.65
C TYR A 121 5.30 11.08 1.98
N LYS A 122 5.20 12.10 1.15
CA LYS A 122 5.72 13.45 1.40
C LYS A 122 4.73 14.50 0.95
N PHE A 123 4.86 15.69 1.49
CA PHE A 123 4.23 16.88 0.94
C PHE A 123 5.14 17.52 -0.10
N ARG A 124 4.51 18.09 -1.12
CA ARG A 124 5.21 18.72 -2.24
C ARG A 124 4.59 20.07 -2.54
N ASN A 125 5.40 21.11 -2.52
CA ASN A 125 4.99 22.47 -2.83
C ASN A 125 5.12 22.73 -4.33
N GLY A 126 4.06 22.49 -5.08
CA GLY A 126 3.97 22.61 -6.53
C GLY A 126 3.74 21.29 -7.27
N PHE A 127 3.22 21.37 -8.48
CA PHE A 127 2.92 20.25 -9.35
C PHE A 127 4.08 19.95 -10.30
N TYR A 128 4.63 18.77 -10.19
CA TYR A 128 5.76 18.29 -11.00
C TYR A 128 5.48 16.86 -11.50
N PRO A 129 4.57 16.67 -12.48
CA PRO A 129 4.08 15.34 -12.88
C PRO A 129 5.15 14.47 -13.54
N ASP A 130 6.12 15.10 -14.21
CA ASP A 130 7.08 14.42 -15.07
C ASP A 130 8.49 14.30 -14.46
N THR A 131 8.66 14.70 -13.20
CA THR A 131 9.98 14.71 -12.56
C THR A 131 9.90 14.48 -11.06
N TRP A 132 10.90 13.77 -10.54
CA TRP A 132 11.13 13.62 -9.11
C TRP A 132 11.91 14.78 -8.49
N SER A 133 12.24 15.80 -9.25
CA SER A 133 12.95 17.00 -8.76
C SER A 133 12.00 18.12 -8.42
N GLY A 134 12.33 18.91 -7.38
CA GLY A 134 11.64 20.16 -7.01
C GLY A 134 10.43 19.99 -6.08
N GLY A 135 10.21 21.00 -5.26
CA GLY A 135 9.05 21.18 -4.39
C GLY A 135 8.94 20.26 -3.18
N TRP A 136 9.82 19.30 -3.00
CA TRP A 136 9.76 18.36 -1.88
C TRP A 136 10.03 19.04 -0.54
N GLU A 137 9.27 18.66 0.46
CA GLU A 137 9.64 18.96 1.84
C GLU A 137 10.97 18.28 2.22
N SER A 138 11.75 18.96 3.05
CA SER A 138 12.94 18.41 3.66
C SER A 138 12.70 18.29 5.16
N LEU A 139 12.49 17.08 5.64
CA LEU A 139 12.14 16.87 7.04
C LEU A 139 13.30 17.21 7.97
N SER A 140 13.04 18.13 8.91
CA SER A 140 13.92 18.42 10.04
C SER A 140 13.50 17.54 11.22
N GLY A 141 14.25 16.48 11.52
CA GLY A 141 13.95 15.58 12.63
C GLY A 141 13.72 14.12 12.21
N ASP A 142 13.28 13.29 13.15
CA ASP A 142 13.28 11.83 13.02
C ASP A 142 11.96 11.23 12.52
N CYS A 143 11.06 12.02 11.93
CA CYS A 143 9.80 11.52 11.40
C CYS A 143 9.90 10.98 9.98
N GLY A 144 11.04 11.09 9.33
CA GLY A 144 11.32 10.53 8.02
C GLY A 144 11.80 9.08 8.09
N THR A 145 11.39 8.27 7.13
CA THR A 145 11.80 6.88 7.01
C THR A 145 12.36 6.57 5.62
N GLY A 146 13.20 5.55 5.54
CA GLY A 146 13.77 5.10 4.26
C GLY A 146 14.77 6.06 3.64
N GLN A 147 15.17 5.75 2.41
CA GLN A 147 16.22 6.45 1.68
C GLN A 147 15.89 7.93 1.39
N HIS A 148 14.61 8.23 1.24
CA HIS A 148 14.14 9.57 0.86
C HIS A 148 13.55 10.35 2.04
N SER A 149 13.68 9.84 3.27
CA SER A 149 13.09 10.44 4.48
C SER A 149 11.59 10.74 4.30
N ASP A 150 10.83 9.75 3.81
CA ASP A 150 9.39 9.86 3.66
C ASP A 150 8.69 9.76 5.02
N ARG A 151 7.55 10.45 5.18
CA ARG A 151 6.65 10.24 6.32
C ARG A 151 6.03 8.85 6.26
N SER A 152 5.72 8.25 7.40
CA SER A 152 5.05 6.95 7.48
C SER A 152 3.63 7.10 8.02
N LEU A 153 2.73 6.25 7.52
CA LEU A 153 1.35 6.13 7.96
C LEU A 153 1.00 4.66 8.17
N SER A 154 0.43 4.34 9.31
CA SER A 154 -0.28 3.09 9.54
C SER A 154 -1.78 3.38 9.59
N VAL A 155 -2.55 2.82 8.64
CA VAL A 155 -3.99 3.02 8.55
C VAL A 155 -4.67 2.15 9.62
N GLY A 156 -5.47 2.78 10.48
CA GLY A 156 -6.27 2.09 11.49
C GLY A 156 -7.51 1.40 10.90
N ILE A 157 -8.54 1.26 11.73
CA ILE A 157 -9.82 0.61 11.37
C ILE A 157 -10.99 1.60 11.36
N SER A 158 -10.73 2.89 11.53
CA SER A 158 -11.72 3.98 11.56
C SER A 158 -11.20 5.21 10.84
N ASP A 159 -12.12 6.00 10.29
CA ASP A 159 -11.83 7.26 9.63
C ASP A 159 -10.99 8.16 10.54
N THR A 160 -10.00 8.82 9.96
CA THR A 160 -9.00 9.57 10.71
C THR A 160 -8.58 10.84 9.96
N THR A 161 -8.52 11.94 10.68
CA THR A 161 -7.83 13.14 10.21
C THR A 161 -6.47 13.22 10.91
N LEU A 162 -5.41 13.17 10.12
CA LEU A 162 -4.05 13.31 10.64
C LEU A 162 -3.84 14.75 11.11
N GLN A 163 -3.13 14.91 12.22
CA GLN A 163 -2.80 16.23 12.72
C GLN A 163 -1.97 17.00 11.67
N ALA A 164 -2.33 18.25 11.42
CA ALA A 164 -1.56 19.14 10.57
C ALA A 164 -0.14 19.33 11.15
N VAL A 165 0.84 19.10 10.32
CA VAL A 165 2.26 19.31 10.61
C VAL A 165 2.80 20.44 9.75
N CYS A 166 3.80 21.15 10.22
CA CYS A 166 4.48 22.17 9.43
C CYS A 166 5.19 21.53 8.23
N PHE A 167 5.16 22.19 7.09
CA PHE A 167 5.88 21.70 5.90
C PHE A 167 7.36 21.58 6.21
N GLY A 168 7.93 20.40 5.95
CA GLY A 168 9.33 20.10 6.25
C GLY A 168 9.63 19.80 7.72
N GLU A 169 8.64 19.77 8.62
CA GLU A 169 8.87 19.50 10.03
C GLU A 169 8.05 18.31 10.55
N CYS A 170 8.46 17.74 11.67
CA CYS A 170 7.77 16.64 12.33
C CYS A 170 6.66 17.09 13.31
N ILE A 171 6.52 18.40 13.51
CA ILE A 171 5.64 19.02 14.52
C ILE A 171 4.73 20.06 13.86
N LYS A 172 3.77 20.56 14.63
CA LYS A 172 2.97 21.73 14.22
C LYS A 172 3.85 22.97 14.03
N CYS A 173 3.43 23.85 13.11
CA CYS A 173 4.04 25.18 13.04
C CYS A 173 3.87 25.91 14.38
N ALA A 174 4.89 26.67 14.76
CA ALA A 174 4.78 27.56 15.92
C ALA A 174 3.70 28.64 15.70
N GLU A 175 2.98 28.99 16.75
CA GLU A 175 1.94 30.04 16.76
C GLU A 175 2.51 31.42 16.47
#